data_6d60c6c60ae5af48bfe0a54efa985ebf
#
_entry.id   6d60c6c60ae5af48bfe0a54efa985ebf
#
_cell.length_a   1.000
_cell.length_b   1.000
_cell.length_c   1.000
_cell.angle_alpha   90.00
_cell.angle_beta   90.00
_cell.angle_gamma   90.00
#
_symmetry.space_group_name_H-M   'P 1'
#
loop_
_entity.id
_entity.type
_entity.pdbx_description
1 polymer ?
#
loop_
_entity_poly.entity_id
_entity_poly.type
_entity_poly.pdbx_seq_one_letter_code
_entity_poly.pdbx_strand_id
1 'polypeptide(L)'
;RYFAVDKKLWSMKSLYIKNYKNLRELSIDSLARVNLIVGCNNVGKSTLLEAVSIYLANGNDEWLKTILDFRGEMVNVDSAKGDVDFSQVLSEHYSSLFSGRKMDFRNATAISIGEQSDLLNIKLVHIAEEQRGGTIVRWVYNDDDADSGEHLFRYIGDGLSVVSGSNAPMLIPFFRRGFPGNVKDRVPFEYVLAQDFHLRKNVLLFDRISLSDREGYVLDALRIIEPSIDRLNFLNENEYSLLSL
;
A
#
# COMPACT_ATOMS: atom_id res chain seq x y z
N ARG A 1 -5.44 -16.38 -24.86
CA ARG A 1 -5.42 -14.89 -24.84
C ARG A 1 -4.17 -14.50 -24.05
N TYR A 2 -3.13 -14.07 -24.73
CA TYR A 2 -1.99 -13.42 -24.11
C TYR A 2 -2.55 -12.21 -23.37
N PHE A 3 -2.42 -12.16 -22.05
CA PHE A 3 -2.47 -10.89 -21.36
C PHE A 3 -1.23 -10.14 -21.83
N ALA A 4 -1.42 -9.22 -22.77
CA ALA A 4 -0.43 -8.21 -23.05
C ALA A 4 -0.30 -7.45 -21.72
N VAL A 5 0.78 -7.73 -20.98
CA VAL A 5 1.19 -6.86 -19.88
C VAL A 5 1.41 -5.52 -20.56
N ASP A 6 0.58 -4.56 -20.22
CA ASP A 6 0.61 -3.23 -20.84
C ASP A 6 2.05 -2.71 -20.72
N LYS A 7 2.71 -2.43 -21.84
CA LYS A 7 4.11 -1.97 -21.89
C LYS A 7 4.35 -0.71 -21.04
N LYS A 8 3.28 -0.01 -20.69
CA LYS A 8 3.29 1.16 -19.81
C LYS A 8 3.66 0.81 -18.36
N LEU A 9 3.48 -0.43 -17.94
CA LEU A 9 3.69 -0.95 -16.57
C LEU A 9 5.16 -1.12 -16.16
N TRP A 10 6.08 -1.13 -17.10
CA TRP A 10 7.51 -1.34 -16.85
C TRP A 10 8.35 -0.06 -17.01
N SER A 11 7.75 1.11 -16.90
CA SER A 11 8.42 2.35 -17.26
C SER A 11 8.67 3.31 -16.10
N MET A 12 8.63 2.86 -14.83
CA MET A 12 9.18 3.70 -13.76
C MET A 12 10.68 3.87 -14.01
N LYS A 13 11.07 5.06 -14.44
CA LYS A 13 12.45 5.38 -14.80
C LYS A 13 13.23 5.98 -13.66
N SER A 14 12.55 6.59 -12.72
CA SER A 14 13.10 7.25 -11.53
C SER A 14 12.19 7.04 -10.35
N LEU A 15 12.69 7.27 -9.14
CA LEU A 15 11.90 7.16 -7.92
C LEU A 15 12.25 8.33 -7.00
N TYR A 16 11.23 9.03 -6.57
CA TYR A 16 11.30 10.03 -5.53
C TYR A 16 10.46 9.60 -4.34
N ILE A 17 11.02 9.71 -3.13
CA ILE A 17 10.33 9.43 -1.88
C ILE A 17 10.59 10.58 -0.92
N LYS A 18 9.54 11.10 -0.32
CA LYS A 18 9.63 12.15 0.70
C LYS A 18 8.74 11.82 1.90
N ASN A 19 9.26 12.10 3.08
CA ASN A 19 8.57 12.00 4.38
C ASN A 19 7.98 10.61 4.71
N TYR A 20 8.49 9.53 4.12
CA TYR A 20 8.04 8.18 4.43
C TYR A 20 8.97 7.51 5.46
N LYS A 21 8.46 7.26 6.66
CA LYS A 21 9.20 6.61 7.76
C LYS A 21 10.58 7.25 8.01
N ASN A 22 11.66 6.50 7.83
CA ASN A 22 13.04 7.00 7.96
C ASN A 22 13.57 7.65 6.66
N LEU A 23 12.84 7.59 5.57
CA LEU A 23 13.20 8.24 4.32
C LEU A 23 12.64 9.65 4.30
N ARG A 24 13.44 10.62 4.77
CA ARG A 24 13.04 12.03 4.77
C ARG A 24 12.95 12.57 3.36
N GLU A 25 13.96 12.28 2.56
CA GLU A 25 14.03 12.61 1.14
C GLU A 25 15.03 11.68 0.46
N LEU A 26 14.59 11.01 -0.60
CA LEU A 26 15.39 10.12 -1.41
C LEU A 26 15.03 10.31 -2.88
N SER A 27 16.03 10.47 -3.74
CA SER A 27 15.88 10.48 -5.18
C SER A 27 16.76 9.40 -5.81
N ILE A 28 16.18 8.64 -6.72
CA ILE A 28 16.86 7.66 -7.57
C ILE A 28 16.56 8.07 -9.01
N ASP A 29 17.55 8.61 -9.69
CA ASP A 29 17.38 9.23 -11.00
C ASP A 29 17.19 8.22 -12.13
N SER A 30 17.64 6.97 -11.94
CA SER A 30 17.54 5.93 -12.96
C SER A 30 17.22 4.58 -12.32
N LEU A 31 16.14 3.96 -12.78
CA LEU A 31 15.75 2.60 -12.48
C LEU A 31 15.90 1.71 -13.72
N ALA A 32 16.45 0.53 -13.52
CA ALA A 32 16.55 -0.52 -14.53
C ALA A 32 15.41 -1.54 -14.36
N ARG A 33 15.36 -2.53 -15.24
CA ARG A 33 14.44 -3.66 -15.13
C ARG A 33 14.65 -4.48 -13.84
N VAL A 34 15.91 -4.59 -13.41
CA VAL A 34 16.32 -5.25 -12.17
C VAL A 34 17.16 -4.26 -11.40
N ASN A 35 16.80 -4.02 -10.15
CA ASN A 35 17.50 -3.10 -9.26
C ASN A 35 17.89 -3.85 -7.99
N LEU A 36 19.17 -3.77 -7.61
CA LEU A 36 19.68 -4.36 -6.38
C LEU A 36 19.90 -3.28 -5.32
N ILE A 37 19.22 -3.41 -4.19
CA ILE A 37 19.35 -2.49 -3.06
C ILE A 37 20.25 -3.12 -2.01
N VAL A 38 21.42 -2.53 -1.78
CA VAL A 38 22.42 -2.98 -0.81
C VAL A 38 22.66 -1.94 0.26
N GLY A 39 23.12 -2.36 1.42
CA GLY A 39 23.44 -1.48 2.54
C GLY A 39 23.39 -2.19 3.89
N CYS A 40 23.87 -1.52 4.94
CA CYS A 40 23.82 -2.03 6.32
C CYS A 40 22.40 -2.30 6.80
N ASN A 41 22.24 -2.99 7.94
CA ASN A 41 20.91 -3.18 8.52
C ASN A 41 20.36 -1.83 9.03
N ASN A 42 19.03 -1.70 9.01
CA ASN A 42 18.26 -0.53 9.45
C ASN A 42 18.47 0.78 8.67
N VAL A 43 19.14 0.75 7.50
CA VAL A 43 19.29 1.95 6.66
C VAL A 43 18.03 2.29 5.82
N GLY A 44 17.00 1.45 5.84
CA GLY A 44 15.75 1.71 5.13
C GLY A 44 15.54 0.91 3.84
N LYS A 45 16.29 -0.18 3.61
CA LYS A 45 16.10 -1.05 2.42
C LYS A 45 14.65 -1.55 2.28
N SER A 46 14.09 -2.13 3.35
CA SER A 46 12.70 -2.60 3.36
C SER A 46 11.72 -1.43 3.26
N THR A 47 12.03 -0.29 3.89
CA THR A 47 11.22 0.92 3.82
C THR A 47 11.11 1.44 2.39
N LEU A 48 12.19 1.36 1.62
CA LEU A 48 12.16 1.72 0.19
C LEU A 48 11.26 0.79 -0.61
N LEU A 49 11.35 -0.53 -0.40
CA LEU A 49 10.48 -1.51 -1.07
C LEU A 49 9.00 -1.30 -0.67
N GLU A 50 8.72 -1.01 0.59
CA GLU A 50 7.38 -0.66 1.06
C GLU A 50 6.85 0.59 0.36
N ALA A 51 7.65 1.66 0.27
CA ALA A 51 7.25 2.87 -0.42
C ALA A 51 6.89 2.59 -1.89
N VAL A 52 7.70 1.79 -2.59
CA VAL A 52 7.39 1.35 -3.95
C VAL A 52 6.08 0.57 -4.00
N SER A 53 5.86 -0.35 -3.06
CA SER A 53 4.61 -1.13 -3.02
C SER A 53 3.37 -0.27 -2.76
N ILE A 54 3.48 0.76 -1.90
CA ILE A 54 2.41 1.75 -1.67
C ILE A 54 2.08 2.51 -2.96
N TYR A 55 3.10 2.93 -3.70
CA TYR A 55 2.92 3.58 -4.99
C TYR A 55 2.22 2.67 -6.00
N LEU A 56 2.63 1.39 -6.10
CA LEU A 56 2.03 0.41 -7.00
C LEU A 56 0.59 0.06 -6.60
N ALA A 57 0.30 -0.04 -5.31
CA ALA A 57 -1.05 -0.20 -4.76
C ALA A 57 -1.90 1.08 -4.84
N ASN A 58 -1.37 2.16 -5.44
CA ASN A 58 -2.04 3.45 -5.56
C ASN A 58 -2.50 4.04 -4.21
N GLY A 59 -1.75 3.77 -3.14
CA GLY A 59 -2.07 4.20 -1.79
C GLY A 59 -3.35 3.60 -1.20
N ASN A 60 -3.78 2.45 -1.70
CA ASN A 60 -4.97 1.73 -1.24
C ASN A 60 -4.93 1.53 0.28
N ASP A 61 -6.05 1.80 0.95
CA ASP A 61 -6.20 1.69 2.40
C ASP A 61 -5.90 0.28 2.94
N GLU A 62 -6.39 -0.75 2.27
CA GLU A 62 -6.13 -2.13 2.65
C GLU A 62 -4.63 -2.47 2.60
N TRP A 63 -3.92 -1.94 1.60
CA TRP A 63 -2.48 -2.16 1.49
C TRP A 63 -1.71 -1.38 2.56
N LEU A 64 -2.10 -0.13 2.85
CA LEU A 64 -1.51 0.64 3.95
C LEU A 64 -1.66 -0.09 5.28
N LYS A 65 -2.84 -0.63 5.58
CA LYS A 65 -3.10 -1.45 6.77
C LYS A 65 -2.26 -2.72 6.78
N THR A 66 -2.15 -3.40 5.63
CA THR A 66 -1.32 -4.60 5.48
C THR A 66 0.15 -4.32 5.82
N ILE A 67 0.71 -3.20 5.37
CA ILE A 67 2.08 -2.80 5.70
C ILE A 67 2.23 -2.51 7.20
N LEU A 68 1.25 -1.84 7.80
CA LEU A 68 1.23 -1.57 9.23
C LEU A 68 1.16 -2.86 10.05
N ASP A 69 0.34 -3.80 9.62
CA ASP A 69 0.19 -5.12 10.25
C ASP A 69 1.48 -5.95 10.17
N PHE A 70 2.13 -6.01 9.01
CA PHE A 70 3.42 -6.68 8.84
C PHE A 70 4.50 -6.17 9.79
N ARG A 71 4.40 -4.93 10.23
CA ARG A 71 5.33 -4.33 11.18
C ARG A 71 4.87 -4.43 12.64
N GLY A 72 3.70 -5.01 12.91
CA GLY A 72 3.10 -5.02 14.24
C GLY A 72 2.69 -3.62 14.72
N GLU A 73 2.49 -2.68 13.80
CA GLU A 73 2.08 -1.31 14.08
C GLU A 73 0.55 -1.14 14.06
N MET A 74 -0.20 -2.22 13.75
CA MET A 74 -1.66 -2.29 13.89
C MET A 74 -2.03 -2.94 15.21
N VAL A 75 -2.74 -2.23 16.07
CA VAL A 75 -3.36 -2.82 17.27
C VAL A 75 -4.76 -3.28 16.92
N ASN A 76 -5.11 -4.52 17.27
CA ASN A 76 -6.45 -5.03 17.13
C ASN A 76 -7.40 -4.29 18.11
N VAL A 77 -8.15 -3.33 17.59
CA VAL A 77 -9.08 -2.51 18.36
C VAL A 77 -10.25 -3.34 18.91
N ASP A 78 -10.51 -4.53 18.32
CA ASP A 78 -11.56 -5.45 18.78
C ASP A 78 -11.28 -6.02 20.18
N SER A 79 -10.05 -5.92 20.68
CA SER A 79 -9.63 -6.40 22.00
C SER A 79 -9.65 -5.31 23.08
N ALA A 80 -9.84 -4.06 22.71
CA ALA A 80 -9.89 -2.95 23.65
C ALA A 80 -11.25 -2.90 24.36
N LYS A 81 -11.30 -3.43 25.56
CA LYS A 81 -12.44 -3.25 26.48
C LYS A 81 -12.33 -1.84 27.09
N GLY A 82 -13.15 -0.90 26.62
CA GLY A 82 -13.25 0.46 27.16
C GLY A 82 -13.68 1.47 26.09
N ASP A 83 -13.99 2.70 26.51
CA ASP A 83 -14.25 3.86 25.64
C ASP A 83 -12.94 4.30 24.95
N VAL A 84 -12.48 3.53 23.98
CA VAL A 84 -11.31 3.89 23.17
C VAL A 84 -11.77 4.75 22.01
N ASP A 85 -11.24 5.96 21.91
CA ASP A 85 -11.47 6.80 20.75
C ASP A 85 -10.81 6.16 19.51
N PHE A 86 -11.64 5.52 18.71
CA PHE A 86 -11.24 4.81 17.52
C PHE A 86 -10.50 5.71 16.53
N SER A 87 -10.88 6.99 16.45
CA SER A 87 -10.26 7.95 15.55
C SER A 87 -8.82 8.27 15.97
N GLN A 88 -8.57 8.40 17.26
CA GLN A 88 -7.24 8.59 17.80
C GLN A 88 -6.33 7.38 17.51
N VAL A 89 -6.84 6.17 17.75
CA VAL A 89 -6.07 4.93 17.50
C VAL A 89 -5.68 4.82 16.02
N LEU A 90 -6.62 5.07 15.11
CA LEU A 90 -6.30 5.05 13.68
C LEU A 90 -5.30 6.15 13.30
N SER A 91 -5.45 7.34 13.85
CA SER A 91 -4.50 8.43 13.63
C SER A 91 -3.09 8.05 14.10
N GLU A 92 -2.96 7.43 15.26
CA GLU A 92 -1.67 6.94 15.77
C GLU A 92 -1.07 5.87 14.87
N HIS A 93 -1.86 4.89 14.40
CA HIS A 93 -1.41 3.85 13.48
C HIS A 93 -0.85 4.47 12.18
N TYR A 94 -1.66 5.29 11.50
CA TYR A 94 -1.24 5.91 10.25
C TYR A 94 -0.08 6.91 10.42
N SER A 95 0.07 7.54 11.60
CA SER A 95 1.19 8.43 11.87
C SER A 95 2.54 7.73 11.72
N SER A 96 2.59 6.42 11.93
CA SER A 96 3.82 5.62 11.80
C SER A 96 4.34 5.52 10.35
N LEU A 97 3.51 5.83 9.36
CA LEU A 97 3.93 5.95 7.96
C LEU A 97 4.74 7.23 7.70
N PHE A 98 4.54 8.26 8.50
CA PHE A 98 5.15 9.58 8.32
C PHE A 98 6.53 9.68 9.00
N SER A 99 7.40 10.49 8.42
CA SER A 99 8.74 10.68 8.96
C SER A 99 8.70 11.26 10.37
N GLY A 100 9.33 10.54 11.32
CA GLY A 100 9.33 10.90 12.73
C GLY A 100 7.94 10.85 13.38
N ARG A 101 6.98 10.12 12.80
CA ARG A 101 5.56 10.06 13.21
C ARG A 101 4.89 11.45 13.24
N LYS A 102 5.40 12.39 12.45
CA LYS A 102 4.87 13.76 12.36
C LYS A 102 3.84 13.85 11.23
N MET A 103 2.61 13.57 11.57
CA MET A 103 1.46 13.70 10.71
C MET A 103 0.70 14.96 11.13
N ASP A 104 0.67 15.97 10.28
CA ASP A 104 -0.08 17.21 10.51
C ASP A 104 -0.75 17.68 9.19
N PHE A 105 -1.55 18.74 9.25
CA PHE A 105 -2.32 19.24 8.11
C PHE A 105 -1.47 20.01 7.08
N ARG A 106 -0.20 20.29 7.38
CA ARG A 106 0.69 21.02 6.47
C ARG A 106 1.14 20.17 5.30
N ASN A 107 1.18 20.74 4.12
CA ASN A 107 1.71 20.07 2.93
C ASN A 107 3.18 19.66 3.08
N ALA A 108 3.94 20.31 3.96
CA ALA A 108 5.35 19.99 4.21
C ALA A 108 5.56 18.59 4.82
N THR A 109 4.55 18.05 5.53
CA THR A 109 4.59 16.72 6.14
C THR A 109 4.01 15.64 5.27
N ALA A 110 3.41 15.98 4.14
CA ALA A 110 2.85 14.99 3.21
C ALA A 110 3.92 13.98 2.76
N ILE A 111 3.52 12.73 2.69
CA ILE A 111 4.32 11.68 2.04
C ILE A 111 4.17 11.86 0.53
N SER A 112 5.28 11.81 -0.20
CA SER A 112 5.26 11.80 -1.67
C SER A 112 6.10 10.63 -2.17
N ILE A 113 5.53 9.81 -3.07
CA ILE A 113 6.19 8.63 -3.62
C ILE A 113 5.89 8.53 -5.10
N GLY A 114 6.89 8.28 -5.92
CA GLY A 114 6.71 8.02 -7.36
C GLY A 114 7.72 8.72 -8.24
N GLU A 115 7.42 8.87 -9.51
CA GLU A 115 8.18 9.72 -10.42
C GLU A 115 7.76 11.18 -10.22
N GLN A 116 8.68 12.13 -10.44
CA GLN A 116 8.39 13.56 -10.29
C GLN A 116 7.18 14.02 -11.13
N SER A 117 6.92 13.37 -12.26
CA SER A 117 5.78 13.64 -13.13
C SER A 117 4.47 12.96 -12.70
N ASP A 118 4.54 11.99 -11.79
CA ASP A 118 3.38 11.19 -11.33
C ASP A 118 3.58 10.77 -9.88
N LEU A 119 3.43 11.71 -8.96
CA LEU A 119 3.56 11.48 -7.54
C LEU A 119 2.24 10.99 -6.92
N LEU A 120 2.35 9.98 -6.07
CA LEU A 120 1.36 9.64 -5.07
C LEU A 120 1.62 10.50 -3.83
N ASN A 121 0.63 11.27 -3.40
CA ASN A 121 0.73 12.10 -2.21
C ASN A 121 -0.27 11.65 -1.15
N ILE A 122 0.21 11.48 0.08
CA ILE A 122 -0.62 11.10 1.25
C ILE A 122 -0.45 12.17 2.31
N LYS A 123 -1.55 12.76 2.76
CA LYS A 123 -1.53 13.79 3.81
C LYS A 123 -2.73 13.69 4.73
N LEU A 124 -2.58 14.19 5.97
CA LEU A 124 -3.67 14.39 6.91
C LEU A 124 -4.56 15.53 6.42
N VAL A 125 -5.87 15.32 6.49
CA VAL A 125 -6.87 16.30 6.08
C VAL A 125 -8.09 16.28 7.02
N HIS A 126 -8.78 17.41 7.09
CA HIS A 126 -10.13 17.47 7.61
C HIS A 126 -11.12 17.01 6.54
N ILE A 127 -12.14 16.26 6.94
CA ILE A 127 -13.16 15.75 6.04
C ILE A 127 -14.50 16.34 6.42
N ALA A 128 -15.17 16.93 5.44
CA ALA A 128 -16.55 17.40 5.56
C ALA A 128 -17.48 16.60 4.65
N GLU A 129 -18.78 16.60 5.00
CA GLU A 129 -19.81 16.00 4.16
C GLU A 129 -21.00 16.93 4.00
N GLU A 130 -21.67 16.82 2.88
CA GLU A 130 -22.90 17.52 2.53
C GLU A 130 -23.87 16.55 1.84
N GLN A 131 -25.16 16.74 2.08
CA GLN A 131 -26.19 16.03 1.36
C GLN A 131 -26.63 16.84 0.14
N ARG A 132 -26.32 16.36 -1.06
CA ARG A 132 -26.72 16.96 -2.34
C ARG A 132 -27.67 16.03 -3.10
N GLY A 133 -28.93 16.44 -3.27
CA GLY A 133 -29.90 15.67 -4.06
C GLY A 133 -30.08 14.21 -3.61
N GLY A 134 -30.01 13.92 -2.29
CA GLY A 134 -30.12 12.58 -1.73
C GLY A 134 -28.80 11.79 -1.68
N THR A 135 -27.72 12.32 -2.25
CA THR A 135 -26.39 11.70 -2.23
C THR A 135 -25.50 12.42 -1.20
N ILE A 136 -24.72 11.64 -0.43
CA ILE A 136 -23.72 12.20 0.48
C ILE A 136 -22.43 12.40 -0.31
N VAL A 137 -21.98 13.65 -0.37
CA VAL A 137 -20.70 14.03 -0.99
C VAL A 137 -19.72 14.39 0.13
N ARG A 138 -18.49 13.89 0.03
CA ARG A 138 -17.41 14.17 0.98
C ARG A 138 -16.24 14.81 0.25
N TRP A 139 -15.59 15.76 0.94
CA TRP A 139 -14.42 16.45 0.40
C TRP A 139 -13.42 16.83 1.49
N VAL A 140 -12.23 17.25 1.06
CA VAL A 140 -11.23 17.85 1.96
C VAL A 140 -11.70 19.24 2.34
N TYR A 141 -11.82 19.46 3.64
CA TYR A 141 -12.19 20.75 4.21
C TYR A 141 -10.93 21.52 4.62
N ASN A 142 -10.92 22.81 4.31
CA ASN A 142 -9.90 23.75 4.79
C ASN A 142 -10.57 24.84 5.64
N ASP A 143 -9.84 25.42 6.59
CA ASP A 143 -10.40 26.44 7.48
C ASP A 143 -10.94 27.68 6.73
N ASP A 144 -10.37 27.96 5.56
CA ASP A 144 -10.82 29.05 4.67
C ASP A 144 -12.25 28.76 4.10
N ASP A 145 -12.69 27.52 4.05
CA ASP A 145 -14.02 27.13 3.56
C ASP A 145 -15.12 27.45 4.59
N ALA A 146 -14.74 27.65 5.87
CA ALA A 146 -15.68 27.97 6.96
C ALA A 146 -16.35 29.35 6.81
N ASP A 147 -15.67 30.28 6.16
CA ASP A 147 -16.10 31.67 6.03
C ASP A 147 -17.04 31.92 4.82
N SER A 148 -17.23 30.90 3.97
CA SER A 148 -18.01 31.04 2.72
C SER A 148 -19.54 31.00 2.91
N GLY A 149 -20.05 30.87 4.14
CA GLY A 149 -21.45 31.19 4.54
C GLY A 149 -22.61 30.56 3.76
N GLU A 150 -22.38 29.95 2.62
CA GLU A 150 -23.43 29.56 1.67
C GLU A 150 -23.77 28.06 1.66
N HIS A 151 -22.98 27.18 2.34
CA HIS A 151 -23.24 25.75 2.32
C HIS A 151 -23.34 25.15 3.72
N LEU A 152 -24.47 24.47 3.99
CA LEU A 152 -24.66 23.64 5.17
C LEU A 152 -23.88 22.33 5.00
N PHE A 153 -22.61 22.33 5.37
CA PHE A 153 -21.81 21.12 5.46
C PHE A 153 -21.57 20.74 6.93
N ARG A 154 -21.25 19.49 7.15
CA ARG A 154 -20.89 18.96 8.46
C ARG A 154 -19.46 18.48 8.47
N TYR A 155 -18.62 19.02 9.33
CA TYR A 155 -17.34 18.40 9.65
C TYR A 155 -17.59 17.03 10.30
N ILE A 156 -16.94 16.00 9.79
CA ILE A 156 -17.18 14.62 10.22
C ILE A 156 -15.94 13.95 10.84
N GLY A 157 -14.78 14.58 10.75
CA GLY A 157 -13.55 14.11 11.38
C GLY A 157 -12.33 14.20 10.46
N ASP A 158 -11.24 13.68 10.94
CA ASP A 158 -9.95 13.66 10.24
C ASP A 158 -9.77 12.36 9.46
N GLY A 159 -8.82 12.39 8.54
CA GLY A 159 -8.45 11.23 7.74
C GLY A 159 -7.25 11.51 6.85
N LEU A 160 -6.90 10.54 6.02
CA LEU A 160 -5.90 10.73 4.98
C LEU A 160 -6.56 11.07 3.65
N SER A 161 -5.97 12.01 2.94
CA SER A 161 -6.18 12.24 1.52
C SER A 161 -5.05 11.59 0.75
N VAL A 162 -5.39 10.70 -0.18
CA VAL A 162 -4.46 10.04 -1.09
C VAL A 162 -4.74 10.55 -2.50
N VAL A 163 -3.77 11.22 -3.10
CA VAL A 163 -3.86 11.80 -4.44
C VAL A 163 -2.80 11.19 -5.34
N SER A 164 -3.22 10.68 -6.48
CA SER A 164 -2.35 10.08 -7.49
C SER A 164 -2.41 10.89 -8.77
N GLY A 165 -1.34 11.58 -9.11
CA GLY A 165 -1.27 12.47 -10.27
C GLY A 165 -2.37 13.53 -10.23
N SER A 166 -3.17 13.64 -11.28
CA SER A 166 -4.30 14.58 -11.41
C SER A 166 -5.66 13.99 -11.01
N ASN A 167 -5.69 12.81 -10.39
CA ASN A 167 -6.93 12.17 -10.00
C ASN A 167 -7.58 12.87 -8.80
N ALA A 168 -8.90 12.68 -8.65
CA ALA A 168 -9.61 13.10 -7.46
C ALA A 168 -9.04 12.41 -6.20
N PRO A 169 -9.00 13.09 -5.05
CA PRO A 169 -8.48 12.52 -3.82
C PRO A 169 -9.34 11.34 -3.36
N MET A 170 -8.68 10.24 -3.00
CA MET A 170 -9.29 9.18 -2.20
C MET A 170 -9.18 9.56 -0.73
N LEU A 171 -10.29 9.50 -0.01
CA LEU A 171 -10.33 9.82 1.43
C LEU A 171 -10.36 8.54 2.26
N ILE A 172 -9.47 8.45 3.24
CA ILE A 172 -9.39 7.37 4.24
C ILE A 172 -9.76 7.97 5.61
N PRO A 173 -11.03 7.93 6.01
CA PRO A 173 -11.47 8.57 7.25
C PRO A 173 -11.08 7.73 8.48
N PHE A 174 -10.75 8.41 9.60
CA PHE A 174 -10.40 7.75 10.85
C PHE A 174 -11.61 7.40 11.74
N PHE A 175 -12.76 7.91 11.42
CA PHE A 175 -13.97 7.77 12.23
C PHE A 175 -14.88 6.61 11.82
N ARG A 176 -14.51 5.81 10.81
CA ARG A 176 -15.34 4.71 10.30
C ARG A 176 -14.50 3.55 9.82
N ARG A 177 -14.89 2.31 10.20
CA ARG A 177 -14.32 1.09 9.61
C ARG A 177 -14.80 0.98 8.16
N GLY A 178 -13.82 0.86 7.27
CA GLY A 178 -14.04 0.40 5.90
C GLY A 178 -14.90 1.31 5.04
N PHE A 179 -14.25 2.18 4.27
CA PHE A 179 -14.78 2.57 2.98
C PHE A 179 -14.10 1.67 1.96
N PRO A 180 -14.84 0.84 1.21
CA PRO A 180 -14.28 0.19 0.05
C PRO A 180 -14.07 1.26 -1.02
N GLY A 181 -12.98 1.97 -0.95
CA GLY A 181 -12.46 2.63 -2.12
C GLY A 181 -11.99 1.51 -3.05
N ASN A 182 -12.74 1.22 -4.10
CA ASN A 182 -12.28 0.37 -5.20
C ASN A 182 -11.14 1.06 -5.93
N VAL A 183 -10.03 1.26 -5.25
CA VAL A 183 -8.81 1.78 -5.86
C VAL A 183 -8.12 0.58 -6.50
N LYS A 184 -8.08 0.59 -7.83
CA LYS A 184 -7.32 -0.41 -8.56
C LYS A 184 -5.83 -0.12 -8.36
N ASP A 185 -5.06 -1.17 -8.15
CA ASP A 185 -3.61 -1.10 -8.22
C ASP A 185 -3.19 -0.45 -9.54
N ARG A 186 -2.12 0.34 -9.51
CA ARG A 186 -1.52 0.89 -10.75
C ARG A 186 -1.09 -0.24 -11.65
N VAL A 187 -0.52 -1.28 -11.04
CA VAL A 187 -0.08 -2.50 -11.70
C VAL A 187 -0.23 -3.68 -10.75
N PRO A 188 -0.47 -4.88 -11.26
CA PRO A 188 -0.31 -6.08 -10.48
C PRO A 188 1.14 -6.20 -9.99
N PHE A 189 1.32 -6.34 -8.69
CA PHE A 189 2.63 -6.51 -8.07
C PHE A 189 2.59 -7.59 -7.00
N GLU A 190 3.76 -8.11 -6.65
CA GLU A 190 3.93 -9.03 -5.53
C GLU A 190 4.99 -8.46 -4.59
N TYR A 191 4.62 -8.31 -3.32
CA TYR A 191 5.52 -7.91 -2.26
C TYR A 191 5.92 -9.14 -1.45
N VAL A 192 7.20 -9.53 -1.57
CA VAL A 192 7.73 -10.73 -0.92
C VAL A 192 8.52 -10.33 0.32
N LEU A 193 8.06 -10.76 1.49
CA LEU A 193 8.76 -10.58 2.76
C LEU A 193 9.80 -11.67 2.97
N ALA A 194 10.97 -11.30 3.50
CA ALA A 194 12.04 -12.25 3.78
C ALA A 194 11.69 -13.29 4.87
N GLN A 195 10.71 -12.98 5.72
CA GLN A 195 10.32 -13.81 6.88
C GLN A 195 8.99 -14.52 6.70
N ASP A 196 8.25 -14.20 5.66
CA ASP A 196 6.88 -14.65 5.51
C ASP A 196 6.75 -15.56 4.28
N PHE A 197 6.99 -16.84 4.53
CA PHE A 197 6.68 -17.87 3.57
C PHE A 197 5.17 -18.14 3.67
N HIS A 198 4.33 -17.33 3.02
CA HIS A 198 2.90 -17.57 2.92
C HIS A 198 2.62 -18.83 2.10
N LEU A 199 2.85 -19.98 2.72
CA LEU A 199 2.69 -21.27 2.08
C LEU A 199 1.31 -21.42 1.45
N ARG A 200 0.24 -21.03 2.17
CA ARG A 200 -1.14 -21.03 1.64
C ARG A 200 -1.30 -20.17 0.38
N LYS A 201 -0.70 -18.99 0.35
CA LYS A 201 -0.76 -18.10 -0.83
C LYS A 201 -0.02 -18.71 -2.00
N ASN A 202 1.16 -19.27 -1.75
CA ASN A 202 1.96 -19.91 -2.79
C ASN A 202 1.27 -21.14 -3.37
N VAL A 203 0.61 -21.95 -2.52
CA VAL A 203 -0.23 -23.08 -2.97
C VAL A 203 -1.33 -22.57 -3.90
N LEU A 204 -2.11 -21.57 -3.47
CA LEU A 204 -3.21 -21.02 -4.29
C LEU A 204 -2.72 -20.39 -5.61
N LEU A 205 -1.55 -19.77 -5.61
CA LEU A 205 -0.96 -19.21 -6.83
C LEU A 205 -0.50 -20.33 -7.77
N PHE A 206 0.10 -21.38 -7.23
CA PHE A 206 0.53 -22.54 -8.00
C PHE A 206 -0.65 -23.31 -8.56
N ASP A 207 -1.71 -23.56 -7.77
CA ASP A 207 -2.93 -24.25 -8.21
C ASP A 207 -3.59 -23.58 -9.42
N ARG A 208 -3.46 -22.26 -9.54
CA ARG A 208 -3.99 -21.50 -10.70
C ARG A 208 -3.23 -21.76 -12.00
N ILE A 209 -2.01 -22.23 -11.92
CA ILE A 209 -1.14 -22.47 -13.08
C ILE A 209 -0.81 -23.96 -13.26
N SER A 210 -1.02 -24.77 -12.21
CA SER A 210 -0.87 -26.22 -12.30
C SER A 210 -1.77 -26.78 -13.40
N LEU A 211 -1.31 -27.76 -14.12
CA LEU A 211 -1.97 -28.35 -15.29
C LEU A 211 -2.10 -27.37 -16.50
N SER A 212 -1.38 -26.28 -16.50
CA SER A 212 -1.28 -25.37 -17.64
C SER A 212 0.17 -25.31 -18.16
N ASP A 213 0.34 -24.80 -19.40
CA ASP A 213 1.69 -24.57 -19.98
C ASP A 213 2.59 -23.67 -19.14
N ARG A 214 2.03 -22.98 -18.13
CA ARG A 214 2.77 -22.06 -17.25
C ARG A 214 3.49 -22.77 -16.11
N GLU A 215 3.08 -24.00 -15.77
CA GLU A 215 3.76 -24.83 -14.75
C GLU A 215 5.23 -25.04 -15.12
N GLY A 216 5.51 -25.31 -16.41
CA GLY A 216 6.86 -25.45 -16.92
C GLY A 216 7.78 -24.28 -16.62
N TYR A 217 7.27 -23.04 -16.68
CA TYR A 217 8.09 -21.85 -16.38
C TYR A 217 8.49 -21.77 -14.91
N VAL A 218 7.64 -22.26 -14.00
CA VAL A 218 7.97 -22.33 -12.57
C VAL A 218 9.04 -23.36 -12.31
N LEU A 219 8.92 -24.55 -12.92
CA LEU A 219 9.94 -25.60 -12.83
C LEU A 219 11.26 -25.14 -13.40
N ASP A 220 11.28 -24.50 -14.56
CA ASP A 220 12.49 -23.97 -15.18
C ASP A 220 13.17 -22.91 -14.31
N ALA A 221 12.39 -22.04 -13.66
CA ALA A 221 12.93 -21.06 -12.71
C ALA A 221 13.55 -21.74 -11.48
N LEU A 222 12.92 -22.78 -10.94
CA LEU A 222 13.44 -23.53 -9.79
C LEU A 222 14.70 -24.32 -10.15
N ARG A 223 14.80 -24.86 -11.38
CA ARG A 223 15.99 -25.56 -11.88
C ARG A 223 17.22 -24.69 -12.01
N ILE A 224 17.06 -23.36 -12.05
CA ILE A 224 18.21 -22.44 -11.96
C ILE A 224 18.92 -22.59 -10.60
N ILE A 225 18.17 -22.88 -9.54
CA ILE A 225 18.68 -23.03 -8.16
C ILE A 225 19.06 -24.48 -7.89
N GLU A 226 18.19 -25.40 -8.24
CA GLU A 226 18.35 -26.85 -8.01
C GLU A 226 17.99 -27.61 -9.30
N PRO A 227 19.01 -27.99 -10.13
CA PRO A 227 18.78 -28.62 -11.43
C PRO A 227 18.09 -29.97 -11.41
N SER A 228 18.06 -30.65 -10.25
CA SER A 228 17.49 -31.99 -10.11
C SER A 228 15.96 -31.98 -9.94
N ILE A 229 15.32 -30.82 -9.88
CA ILE A 229 13.87 -30.72 -9.69
C ILE A 229 13.12 -31.19 -10.93
N ASP A 230 12.36 -32.27 -10.79
CA ASP A 230 11.51 -32.82 -11.83
C ASP A 230 10.10 -32.27 -11.79
N ARG A 231 9.54 -32.13 -10.60
CA ARG A 231 8.17 -31.68 -10.38
C ARG A 231 8.01 -30.96 -9.05
N LEU A 232 6.97 -30.14 -8.94
CA LEU A 232 6.57 -29.44 -7.72
C LEU A 232 5.19 -29.96 -7.28
N ASN A 233 5.07 -30.40 -6.04
CA ASN A 233 3.81 -30.78 -5.43
C ASN A 233 3.67 -30.09 -4.08
N PHE A 234 2.49 -29.55 -3.77
CA PHE A 234 2.13 -29.10 -2.45
C PHE A 234 1.27 -30.14 -1.77
N LEU A 235 1.78 -30.75 -0.71
CA LEU A 235 1.04 -31.70 0.11
C LEU A 235 0.38 -30.97 1.26
N ASN A 236 -0.94 -31.11 1.38
CA ASN A 236 -1.73 -30.49 2.43
C ASN A 236 -1.94 -31.52 3.55
N GLU A 237 -0.97 -31.67 4.45
CA GLU A 237 -1.11 -32.48 5.65
C GLU A 237 -1.32 -31.56 6.86
N ASN A 238 -2.54 -31.50 7.38
CA ASN A 238 -2.92 -30.88 8.67
C ASN A 238 -2.20 -29.58 9.01
N GLU A 239 -2.57 -28.48 8.32
CA GLU A 239 -2.07 -27.11 8.51
C GLU A 239 -0.62 -26.82 8.07
N TYR A 240 0.17 -27.83 7.69
CA TYR A 240 1.52 -27.66 7.16
C TYR A 240 1.58 -28.19 5.73
N SER A 241 1.90 -27.33 4.76
CA SER A 241 2.19 -27.78 3.42
C SER A 241 3.69 -28.09 3.32
N LEU A 242 4.04 -29.34 3.05
CA LEU A 242 5.41 -29.76 2.80
C LEU A 242 5.70 -29.70 1.30
N LEU A 243 6.83 -29.13 0.92
CA LEU A 243 7.39 -29.25 -0.41
C LEU A 243 8.04 -30.64 -0.53
N SER A 244 7.53 -31.50 -1.40
CA SER A 244 8.27 -32.69 -1.81
C SER A 244 9.04 -32.39 -3.09
N LEU A 245 10.33 -32.59 -3.04
CA LEU A 245 11.24 -32.57 -4.19
C LEU A 245 11.22 -33.92 -4.90
#